data_6ac607180008d283c2599924e417b3af
#
_entry.id   6ac607180008d283c2599924e417b3af
#
_cell.length_a   1.000
_cell.length_b   1.000
_cell.length_c   1.000
_cell.angle_alpha   90.00
_cell.angle_beta   90.00
_cell.angle_gamma   90.00
#
_symmetry.space_group_name_H-M   'P 1'
#
loop_
_entity.id
_entity.type
_entity.pdbx_description
1 polymer ?
#
loop_
_entity_poly.entity_id
_entity_poly.type
_entity_poly.pdbx_seq_one_letter_code
_entity_poly.pdbx_strand_id
1 'polypeptide(L)'
;MELPKASYLVCASPRSGTELLCRGLAATGVAGCPQEYFLAEDPAKLPDWGFWEKGPFAAGHDVRDRESYLALVYRLGTTPNGVFGAKIHWNTLRWALAKFSEVPRFAGLDRVAILRTAFPDLRVVDVTRRDRVRQAVSWARMAQDGMWVDPVGQPEPAWPPPAGPPRYDYELIAALEALIAEGEAGWRQLYSELGLTPYQVVYEELSSPDGYEQTIRGVLAHLGLADYQGPIPAPQTRRQSNDLNEAWTAAYLADRASR
;
A
#
# COMPACT_ATOMS: atom_id res chain seq x y z
N MET A 1 -15.75 6.42 -19.60
CA MET A 1 -14.56 6.41 -18.74
C MET A 1 -13.41 5.83 -19.54
N GLU A 2 -12.34 6.58 -19.66
CA GLU A 2 -11.12 6.14 -20.33
C GLU A 2 -10.31 5.27 -19.36
N LEU A 3 -9.94 4.06 -19.80
CA LEU A 3 -9.10 3.16 -19.03
C LEU A 3 -7.62 3.47 -19.29
N PRO A 4 -6.73 3.24 -18.31
CA PRO A 4 -5.30 3.36 -18.53
C PRO A 4 -4.82 2.34 -19.59
N LYS A 5 -3.69 2.63 -20.24
CA LYS A 5 -3.06 1.72 -21.22
C LYS A 5 -2.41 0.52 -20.55
N ALA A 6 -1.79 0.76 -19.40
CA ALA A 6 -1.17 -0.26 -18.57
C ALA A 6 -1.40 0.08 -17.08
N SER A 7 -1.48 -0.93 -16.25
CA SER A 7 -1.75 -0.76 -14.82
C SER A 7 -0.80 -1.59 -13.98
N TYR A 8 -0.49 -1.11 -12.78
CA TYR A 8 0.16 -1.96 -11.79
C TYR A 8 -0.39 -1.72 -10.38
N LEU A 9 -0.27 -2.75 -9.56
CA LEU A 9 -0.59 -2.69 -8.14
C LEU A 9 0.68 -2.90 -7.30
N VAL A 10 0.91 -1.99 -6.36
CA VAL A 10 1.86 -2.18 -5.27
C VAL A 10 1.14 -2.92 -4.17
N CYS A 11 1.46 -4.19 -4.03
CA CYS A 11 0.82 -5.15 -3.12
C CYS A 11 1.69 -5.34 -1.88
N ALA A 12 1.10 -5.31 -0.69
CA ALA A 12 1.86 -5.38 0.55
C ALA A 12 1.00 -5.72 1.77
N SER A 13 1.66 -5.87 2.91
CA SER A 13 1.10 -5.64 4.24
C SER A 13 1.57 -4.28 4.77
N PRO A 14 0.85 -3.64 5.70
CA PRO A 14 1.25 -2.33 6.25
C PRO A 14 2.67 -2.33 6.81
N ARG A 15 3.34 -1.19 6.79
CA ARG A 15 4.69 -0.95 7.34
C ARG A 15 5.83 -1.69 6.62
N SER A 16 5.64 -2.09 5.38
CA SER A 16 6.67 -2.70 4.52
C SER A 16 7.47 -1.68 3.70
N GLY A 17 7.28 -0.37 3.87
CA GLY A 17 7.98 0.67 3.11
C GLY A 17 7.33 1.08 1.79
N THR A 18 6.08 0.68 1.57
CA THR A 18 5.32 1.03 0.35
C THR A 18 5.24 2.52 0.08
N GLU A 19 5.16 3.36 1.13
CA GLU A 19 5.10 4.81 0.94
C GLU A 19 6.40 5.36 0.33
N LEU A 20 7.56 4.86 0.78
CA LEU A 20 8.86 5.21 0.20
C LEU A 20 8.93 4.85 -1.29
N LEU A 21 8.50 3.65 -1.64
CA LEU A 21 8.45 3.17 -3.02
C LEU A 21 7.49 4.00 -3.87
N CYS A 22 6.24 4.16 -3.41
CA CYS A 22 5.18 4.82 -4.17
C CYS A 22 5.51 6.29 -4.46
N ARG A 23 6.04 7.01 -3.48
CA ARG A 23 6.50 8.40 -3.69
C ARG A 23 7.67 8.47 -4.67
N GLY A 24 8.61 7.53 -4.58
CA GLY A 24 9.71 7.44 -5.54
C GLY A 24 9.25 7.20 -6.97
N LEU A 25 8.31 6.28 -7.18
CA LEU A 25 7.73 6.00 -8.49
C LEU A 25 6.94 7.20 -9.04
N ALA A 26 6.07 7.79 -8.22
CA ALA A 26 5.30 8.98 -8.60
C ALA A 26 6.20 10.16 -9.00
N ALA A 27 7.30 10.37 -8.28
CA ALA A 27 8.24 11.45 -8.53
C ALA A 27 8.98 11.32 -9.87
N THR A 28 8.99 10.14 -10.52
CA THR A 28 9.52 9.96 -11.87
C THR A 28 8.65 10.61 -12.95
N GLY A 29 7.36 10.84 -12.67
CA GLY A 29 6.39 11.39 -13.62
C GLY A 29 5.98 10.45 -14.76
N VAL A 30 6.47 9.19 -14.78
CA VAL A 30 6.19 8.20 -15.83
C VAL A 30 5.56 6.91 -15.32
N ALA A 31 5.57 6.68 -14.02
CA ALA A 31 5.13 5.43 -13.40
C ALA A 31 3.76 5.55 -12.72
N GLY A 32 2.87 6.40 -13.19
CA GLY A 32 1.60 6.64 -12.49
C GLY A 32 1.80 7.36 -11.15
N CYS A 33 0.71 7.48 -10.39
CA CYS A 33 0.72 8.05 -9.03
C CYS A 33 0.14 7.02 -8.06
N PRO A 34 0.90 6.00 -7.64
CA PRO A 34 0.38 4.92 -6.79
C PRO A 34 0.03 5.44 -5.39
N GLN A 35 -1.26 5.42 -5.07
CA GLN A 35 -1.82 5.79 -3.77
C GLN A 35 -2.80 4.71 -3.31
N GLU A 36 -3.24 4.76 -2.06
CA GLU A 36 -4.25 3.87 -1.48
C GLU A 36 -5.68 4.25 -1.88
N TYR A 37 -5.93 4.45 -3.16
CA TYR A 37 -7.23 4.85 -3.69
C TYR A 37 -8.38 3.92 -3.27
N PHE A 38 -8.07 2.64 -3.10
CA PHE A 38 -9.05 1.58 -2.82
C PHE A 38 -9.01 1.13 -1.36
N LEU A 39 -8.55 2.00 -0.46
CA LEU A 39 -8.62 1.70 0.96
C LEU A 39 -10.09 1.49 1.36
N ALA A 40 -10.38 0.35 1.95
CA ALA A 40 -11.68 0.00 2.48
C ALA A 40 -11.50 -0.76 3.79
N GLU A 41 -12.31 -0.41 4.76
CA GLU A 41 -12.31 -0.98 6.10
C GLU A 41 -13.55 -1.85 6.31
N ASP A 42 -13.54 -2.63 7.39
CA ASP A 42 -14.70 -3.43 7.79
C ASP A 42 -15.91 -2.51 8.09
N PRO A 43 -17.01 -2.60 7.33
CA PRO A 43 -18.19 -1.74 7.55
C PRO A 43 -18.81 -1.89 8.94
N ALA A 44 -18.58 -3.05 9.61
CA ALA A 44 -19.06 -3.25 10.98
C ALA A 44 -18.26 -2.43 12.00
N LYS A 45 -17.02 -2.12 11.70
CA LYS A 45 -16.14 -1.31 12.57
C LYS A 45 -16.23 0.18 12.27
N LEU A 46 -16.44 0.54 11.01
CA LEU A 46 -16.45 1.92 10.52
C LEU A 46 -17.63 2.11 9.55
N PRO A 47 -18.89 2.06 10.02
CA PRO A 47 -20.08 2.03 9.16
C PRO A 47 -20.26 3.30 8.32
N ASP A 48 -19.76 4.45 8.79
CA ASP A 48 -19.91 5.74 8.11
C ASP A 48 -18.74 6.10 7.18
N TRP A 49 -17.75 5.23 7.07
CA TRP A 49 -16.58 5.48 6.25
C TRP A 49 -16.79 5.01 4.80
N GLY A 50 -17.45 5.84 4.02
CA GLY A 50 -17.45 5.72 2.56
C GLY A 50 -16.10 6.15 2.01
N PHE A 51 -15.07 5.31 2.16
CA PHE A 51 -13.71 5.67 1.79
C PHE A 51 -13.59 6.04 0.32
N TRP A 52 -14.35 5.41 -0.52
CA TRP A 52 -14.32 5.66 -1.96
C TRP A 52 -14.97 7.00 -2.31
N GLU A 53 -16.26 7.16 -2.05
CA GLU A 53 -17.01 8.37 -2.45
C GLU A 53 -16.80 9.55 -1.52
N LYS A 54 -16.44 9.30 -0.27
CA LYS A 54 -16.24 10.31 0.77
C LYS A 54 -14.82 10.40 1.29
N GLY A 55 -13.91 9.58 0.74
CA GLY A 55 -12.51 9.56 1.11
C GLY A 55 -11.72 10.79 0.63
N PRO A 56 -10.47 10.91 1.05
CA PRO A 56 -9.65 12.10 0.77
C PRO A 56 -9.45 12.36 -0.73
N PHE A 57 -9.46 11.32 -1.57
CA PHE A 57 -9.31 11.46 -3.01
C PHE A 57 -10.57 11.99 -3.70
N ALA A 58 -11.74 11.82 -3.08
CA ALA A 58 -13.01 12.37 -3.60
C ALA A 58 -13.20 13.86 -3.22
N ALA A 59 -12.48 14.34 -2.22
CA ALA A 59 -12.64 15.71 -1.72
C ALA A 59 -12.37 16.74 -2.83
N GLY A 60 -13.31 17.68 -2.99
CA GLY A 60 -13.22 18.72 -4.03
C GLY A 60 -13.55 18.26 -5.45
N HIS A 61 -13.99 17.01 -5.65
CA HIS A 61 -14.42 16.45 -6.92
C HIS A 61 -15.91 16.09 -6.92
N ASP A 62 -16.56 16.16 -8.09
CA ASP A 62 -17.97 15.72 -8.26
C ASP A 62 -18.01 14.19 -8.37
N VAL A 63 -17.99 13.51 -7.22
CA VAL A 63 -18.12 12.04 -7.11
C VAL A 63 -19.53 11.73 -6.63
N ARG A 64 -20.33 11.05 -7.45
CA ARG A 64 -21.74 10.74 -7.19
C ARG A 64 -21.98 9.29 -6.82
N ASP A 65 -21.11 8.42 -7.29
CA ASP A 65 -21.17 6.97 -7.15
C ASP A 65 -19.78 6.33 -7.30
N ARG A 66 -19.69 5.02 -7.14
CA ARG A 66 -18.42 4.28 -7.26
C ARG A 66 -17.85 4.30 -8.68
N GLU A 67 -18.68 4.44 -9.71
CA GLU A 67 -18.21 4.51 -11.09
C GLU A 67 -17.53 5.86 -11.38
N SER A 68 -18.12 6.95 -10.92
CA SER A 68 -17.50 8.29 -10.99
C SER A 68 -16.24 8.38 -10.15
N TYR A 69 -16.21 7.71 -8.98
CA TYR A 69 -14.99 7.58 -8.20
C TYR A 69 -13.87 6.84 -8.94
N LEU A 70 -14.18 5.71 -9.57
CA LEU A 70 -13.20 4.96 -10.38
C LEU A 70 -12.66 5.81 -11.55
N ALA A 71 -13.52 6.57 -12.21
CA ALA A 71 -13.11 7.49 -13.26
C ALA A 71 -12.14 8.56 -12.74
N LEU A 72 -12.42 9.10 -11.55
CA LEU A 72 -11.53 10.02 -10.86
C LEU A 72 -10.19 9.39 -10.54
N VAL A 73 -10.20 8.20 -9.94
CA VAL A 73 -8.98 7.47 -9.55
C VAL A 73 -8.09 7.18 -10.75
N TYR A 74 -8.66 6.71 -11.86
CA TYR A 74 -7.87 6.50 -13.07
C TYR A 74 -7.23 7.81 -13.57
N ARG A 75 -7.94 8.92 -13.51
CA ARG A 75 -7.38 10.23 -13.88
C ARG A 75 -6.25 10.67 -12.93
N LEU A 76 -6.42 10.47 -11.61
CA LEU A 76 -5.42 10.85 -10.60
C LEU A 76 -4.19 9.94 -10.61
N GLY A 77 -4.41 8.64 -10.82
CA GLY A 77 -3.37 7.61 -10.73
C GLY A 77 -2.58 7.39 -12.02
N THR A 78 -2.99 8.01 -13.15
CA THR A 78 -2.39 7.77 -14.47
C THR A 78 -1.51 8.95 -14.91
N THR A 79 -0.29 8.64 -15.31
CA THR A 79 0.63 9.62 -15.93
C THR A 79 0.33 9.80 -17.43
N PRO A 80 0.82 10.89 -18.09
CA PRO A 80 0.51 11.18 -19.49
C PRO A 80 0.85 10.08 -20.50
N ASN A 81 1.79 9.18 -20.18
CA ASN A 81 2.12 8.02 -21.00
C ASN A 81 1.08 6.89 -20.91
N GLY A 82 0.06 7.02 -20.04
CA GLY A 82 -1.03 6.06 -19.89
C GLY A 82 -0.78 4.98 -18.84
N VAL A 83 0.26 5.11 -18.01
CA VAL A 83 0.56 4.17 -16.91
C VAL A 83 -0.20 4.57 -15.65
N PHE A 84 -1.00 3.65 -15.13
CA PHE A 84 -1.72 3.78 -13.86
C PHE A 84 -1.01 3.01 -12.76
N GLY A 85 -0.93 3.59 -11.56
CA GLY A 85 -0.44 2.93 -10.36
C GLY A 85 -1.41 3.06 -9.20
N ALA A 86 -1.58 1.97 -8.43
CA ALA A 86 -2.26 2.02 -7.13
C ALA A 86 -1.54 1.14 -6.11
N LYS A 87 -1.71 1.46 -4.82
CA LYS A 87 -1.23 0.68 -3.69
C LYS A 87 -2.44 0.02 -3.01
N ILE A 88 -2.28 -1.24 -2.62
CA ILE A 88 -3.31 -1.97 -1.88
C ILE A 88 -2.69 -2.91 -0.86
N HIS A 89 -3.24 -2.96 0.34
CA HIS A 89 -2.81 -3.86 1.39
C HIS A 89 -3.72 -5.07 1.49
N TRP A 90 -3.16 -6.25 1.85
CA TRP A 90 -3.91 -7.48 1.92
C TRP A 90 -5.12 -7.40 2.87
N ASN A 91 -4.91 -6.82 4.05
CA ASN A 91 -5.95 -6.70 5.07
C ASN A 91 -7.18 -5.88 4.63
N THR A 92 -7.03 -5.01 3.62
CA THR A 92 -8.13 -4.20 3.08
C THR A 92 -8.66 -4.72 1.73
N LEU A 93 -7.93 -5.62 1.07
CA LEU A 93 -8.27 -6.10 -0.29
C LEU A 93 -9.69 -6.66 -0.38
N ARG A 94 -10.11 -7.49 0.58
CA ARG A 94 -11.46 -8.11 0.55
C ARG A 94 -12.58 -7.05 0.55
N TRP A 95 -12.39 -5.97 1.31
CA TRP A 95 -13.36 -4.88 1.39
C TRP A 95 -13.33 -4.00 0.14
N ALA A 96 -12.12 -3.78 -0.42
CA ALA A 96 -11.98 -3.11 -1.70
C ALA A 96 -12.68 -3.90 -2.82
N LEU A 97 -12.50 -5.23 -2.89
CA LEU A 97 -13.19 -6.09 -3.86
C LEU A 97 -14.71 -6.07 -3.68
N ALA A 98 -15.21 -6.06 -2.44
CA ALA A 98 -16.64 -5.90 -2.17
C ALA A 98 -17.18 -4.57 -2.74
N LYS A 99 -16.41 -3.48 -2.61
CA LYS A 99 -16.77 -2.18 -3.19
C LYS A 99 -16.72 -2.18 -4.73
N PHE A 100 -15.76 -2.86 -5.33
CA PHE A 100 -15.76 -3.07 -6.79
C PHE A 100 -17.02 -3.82 -7.25
N SER A 101 -17.44 -4.87 -6.55
CA SER A 101 -18.63 -5.67 -6.91
C SER A 101 -19.93 -4.87 -6.92
N GLU A 102 -19.98 -3.73 -6.23
CA GLU A 102 -21.13 -2.81 -6.25
C GLU A 102 -21.18 -1.94 -7.54
N VAL A 103 -20.12 -1.92 -8.34
CA VAL A 103 -20.10 -1.24 -9.64
C VAL A 103 -20.71 -2.19 -10.68
N PRO A 104 -21.73 -1.77 -11.48
CA PRO A 104 -22.50 -2.66 -12.36
C PRO A 104 -21.66 -3.55 -13.27
N ARG A 105 -20.58 -3.02 -13.84
CA ARG A 105 -19.70 -3.78 -14.76
C ARG A 105 -18.85 -4.87 -14.09
N PHE A 106 -18.76 -4.89 -12.76
CA PHE A 106 -18.05 -5.90 -11.98
C PHE A 106 -19.01 -6.83 -11.22
N ALA A 107 -20.33 -6.58 -11.30
CA ALA A 107 -21.32 -7.37 -10.61
C ALA A 107 -21.25 -8.85 -11.04
N GLY A 108 -21.17 -9.73 -10.05
CA GLY A 108 -21.08 -11.19 -10.29
C GLY A 108 -19.71 -11.71 -10.75
N LEU A 109 -18.71 -10.84 -10.91
CA LEU A 109 -17.34 -11.27 -11.21
C LEU A 109 -16.63 -11.75 -9.93
N ASP A 110 -15.78 -12.77 -10.10
CA ASP A 110 -14.84 -13.17 -9.05
C ASP A 110 -13.67 -12.17 -8.93
N ARG A 111 -12.82 -12.35 -7.88
CA ARG A 111 -11.72 -11.44 -7.60
C ARG A 111 -10.71 -11.29 -8.73
N VAL A 112 -10.45 -12.38 -9.47
CA VAL A 112 -9.50 -12.38 -10.59
C VAL A 112 -10.07 -11.59 -11.76
N ALA A 113 -11.34 -11.82 -12.10
CA ALA A 113 -12.05 -11.12 -13.16
C ALA A 113 -12.21 -9.63 -12.85
N ILE A 114 -12.52 -9.26 -11.58
CA ILE A 114 -12.57 -7.87 -11.13
C ILE A 114 -11.22 -7.19 -11.37
N LEU A 115 -10.13 -7.77 -10.87
CA LEU A 115 -8.80 -7.16 -10.97
C LEU A 115 -8.34 -7.02 -12.44
N ARG A 116 -8.56 -8.02 -13.26
CA ARG A 116 -8.22 -7.96 -14.70
C ARG A 116 -9.05 -6.94 -15.47
N THR A 117 -10.32 -6.78 -15.10
CA THR A 117 -11.23 -5.81 -15.76
C THR A 117 -10.96 -4.39 -15.30
N ALA A 118 -10.65 -4.20 -14.00
CA ALA A 118 -10.35 -2.88 -13.43
C ALA A 118 -8.96 -2.38 -13.85
N PHE A 119 -7.99 -3.27 -14.04
CA PHE A 119 -6.59 -2.92 -14.26
C PHE A 119 -6.05 -3.56 -15.55
N PRO A 120 -6.23 -2.90 -16.72
CA PRO A 120 -5.71 -3.40 -17.99
C PRO A 120 -4.19 -3.57 -17.96
N ASP A 121 -3.68 -4.61 -18.66
CA ASP A 121 -2.25 -4.99 -18.68
C ASP A 121 -1.64 -5.00 -17.27
N LEU A 122 -2.35 -5.65 -16.33
CA LEU A 122 -2.00 -5.63 -14.91
C LEU A 122 -0.62 -6.25 -14.66
N ARG A 123 0.25 -5.48 -14.02
CA ARG A 123 1.51 -5.94 -13.42
C ARG A 123 1.44 -5.78 -11.91
N VAL A 124 2.28 -6.51 -11.19
CA VAL A 124 2.29 -6.49 -9.73
C VAL A 124 3.71 -6.26 -9.20
N VAL A 125 3.78 -5.43 -8.19
CA VAL A 125 4.99 -5.17 -7.40
C VAL A 125 4.69 -5.61 -5.98
N ASP A 126 5.38 -6.64 -5.50
CA ASP A 126 5.18 -7.21 -4.16
C ASP A 126 6.22 -6.65 -3.19
N VAL A 127 5.76 -5.91 -2.19
CA VAL A 127 6.63 -5.24 -1.23
C VAL A 127 6.60 -5.97 0.09
N THR A 128 7.74 -6.54 0.47
CA THR A 128 7.91 -7.29 1.72
C THR A 128 8.96 -6.66 2.62
N ARG A 129 8.95 -7.06 3.89
CA ARG A 129 9.99 -6.72 4.86
C ARG A 129 10.49 -8.00 5.51
N ARG A 130 11.82 -8.23 5.48
CA ARG A 130 12.44 -9.45 6.05
C ARG A 130 12.18 -9.56 7.55
N ASP A 131 12.34 -8.45 8.27
CA ASP A 131 12.11 -8.39 9.71
C ASP A 131 10.63 -8.14 10.03
N ARG A 132 9.85 -9.24 10.07
CA ARG A 132 8.42 -9.19 10.38
C ARG A 132 8.13 -8.71 11.80
N VAL A 133 9.00 -9.01 12.77
CA VAL A 133 8.84 -8.53 14.14
C VAL A 133 8.92 -7.01 14.19
N ARG A 134 9.93 -6.42 13.59
CA ARG A 134 10.04 -4.95 13.49
C ARG A 134 8.91 -4.33 12.67
N GLN A 135 8.39 -5.04 11.67
CA GLN A 135 7.22 -4.61 10.92
C GLN A 135 5.98 -4.59 11.80
N ALA A 136 5.71 -5.67 12.56
CA ALA A 136 4.58 -5.78 13.48
C ALA A 136 4.65 -4.73 14.61
N VAL A 137 5.82 -4.52 15.20
CA VAL A 137 6.07 -3.47 16.20
C VAL A 137 5.77 -2.08 15.61
N SER A 138 6.26 -1.81 14.40
CA SER A 138 5.98 -0.54 13.70
C SER A 138 4.48 -0.35 13.44
N TRP A 139 3.75 -1.44 13.14
CA TRP A 139 2.32 -1.40 12.92
C TRP A 139 1.55 -1.22 14.24
N ALA A 140 1.91 -1.96 15.30
CA ALA A 140 1.31 -1.82 16.62
C ALA A 140 1.44 -0.39 17.18
N ARG A 141 2.60 0.21 16.97
CA ARG A 141 2.84 1.59 17.35
C ARG A 141 1.97 2.56 16.56
N MET A 142 1.97 2.45 15.23
CA MET A 142 1.17 3.29 14.35
C MET A 142 -0.34 3.19 14.65
N ALA A 143 -0.83 1.99 14.99
CA ALA A 143 -2.22 1.79 15.39
C ALA A 143 -2.59 2.53 16.69
N GLN A 144 -1.60 2.85 17.53
CA GLN A 144 -1.80 3.59 18.77
C GLN A 144 -1.52 5.08 18.65
N ASP A 145 -0.53 5.50 17.85
CA ASP A 145 -0.14 6.91 17.73
C ASP A 145 -0.73 7.61 16.49
N GLY A 146 -1.35 6.85 15.58
CA GLY A 146 -1.98 7.39 14.37
C GLY A 146 -0.99 7.94 13.33
N MET A 147 0.32 7.74 13.52
CA MET A 147 1.36 8.26 12.64
C MET A 147 1.65 7.31 11.48
N TRP A 148 0.94 7.47 10.38
CA TRP A 148 1.05 6.61 9.19
C TRP A 148 2.28 6.90 8.33
N VAL A 149 2.60 8.18 8.15
CA VAL A 149 3.71 8.66 7.30
C VAL A 149 4.44 9.80 8.01
N ASP A 150 5.75 9.91 7.77
CA ASP A 150 6.57 11.06 8.14
C ASP A 150 7.18 11.64 6.85
N PRO A 151 6.45 12.51 6.13
CA PRO A 151 6.96 13.14 4.93
C PRO A 151 8.01 14.20 5.27
N VAL A 152 8.99 14.35 4.38
CA VAL A 152 9.99 15.41 4.50
C VAL A 152 9.32 16.76 4.28
N GLY A 153 9.34 17.63 5.28
CA GLY A 153 8.90 19.02 5.19
C GLY A 153 7.54 19.35 5.78
N GLN A 154 6.58 18.43 5.81
CA GLN A 154 5.27 18.64 6.44
C GLN A 154 4.76 17.34 7.05
N PRO A 155 4.76 17.18 8.38
CA PRO A 155 4.16 16.01 9.01
C PRO A 155 2.64 16.01 8.79
N GLU A 156 2.11 14.87 8.37
CA GLU A 156 0.67 14.67 8.31
C GLU A 156 0.10 14.58 9.73
N PRO A 157 -1.09 15.12 9.99
CA PRO A 157 -1.73 15.00 11.29
C PRO A 157 -1.99 13.51 11.61
N ALA A 158 -1.80 13.14 12.87
CA ALA A 158 -2.12 11.79 13.34
C ALA A 158 -3.61 11.47 13.17
N TRP A 159 -3.93 10.29 12.61
CA TRP A 159 -5.30 9.84 12.44
C TRP A 159 -5.44 8.32 12.70
N PRO A 160 -6.35 7.90 13.58
CA PRO A 160 -7.09 8.75 14.52
C PRO A 160 -6.16 9.47 15.50
N PRO A 161 -6.60 10.59 16.12
CA PRO A 161 -5.78 11.26 17.13
C PRO A 161 -5.43 10.27 18.25
N PRO A 162 -4.18 10.26 18.77
CA PRO A 162 -3.79 9.32 19.79
C PRO A 162 -4.57 9.56 21.10
N ALA A 163 -5.05 8.47 21.71
CA ALA A 163 -5.72 8.53 23.02
C ALA A 163 -4.74 8.72 24.20
N GLY A 164 -3.43 8.63 23.93
CA GLY A 164 -2.37 8.74 24.94
C GLY A 164 -1.03 8.27 24.37
N PRO A 165 0.02 8.22 25.18
CA PRO A 165 1.31 7.69 24.74
C PRO A 165 1.17 6.19 24.39
N PRO A 166 1.83 5.73 23.30
CA PRO A 166 1.76 4.32 22.90
C PRO A 166 2.40 3.43 23.99
N ARG A 167 1.80 2.23 24.17
CA ARG A 167 2.22 1.26 25.19
C ARG A 167 2.57 -0.07 24.53
N TYR A 168 3.58 -0.75 25.08
CA TYR A 168 3.91 -2.09 24.66
C TYR A 168 2.72 -3.04 24.91
N ASP A 169 2.38 -3.83 23.90
CA ASP A 169 1.31 -4.80 23.93
C ASP A 169 1.75 -6.05 23.13
N TYR A 170 2.10 -7.12 23.86
CA TYR A 170 2.56 -8.38 23.27
C TYR A 170 1.51 -8.99 22.35
N GLU A 171 0.26 -9.07 22.80
CA GLU A 171 -0.81 -9.77 22.05
C GLU A 171 -1.15 -9.01 20.75
N LEU A 172 -1.15 -7.69 20.80
CA LEU A 172 -1.31 -6.87 19.59
C LEU A 172 -0.17 -7.14 18.60
N ILE A 173 1.09 -7.13 19.04
CA ILE A 173 2.25 -7.36 18.17
C ILE A 173 2.17 -8.76 17.56
N ALA A 174 1.85 -9.80 18.35
CA ALA A 174 1.72 -11.18 17.90
C ALA A 174 0.60 -11.34 16.85
N ALA A 175 -0.55 -10.71 17.08
CA ALA A 175 -1.66 -10.71 16.13
C ALA A 175 -1.27 -10.03 14.81
N LEU A 176 -0.55 -8.91 14.87
CA LEU A 176 -0.10 -8.19 13.67
C LEU A 176 1.00 -8.96 12.91
N GLU A 177 1.92 -9.65 13.61
CA GLU A 177 2.90 -10.54 12.97
C GLU A 177 2.20 -11.67 12.20
N ALA A 178 1.14 -12.25 12.79
CA ALA A 178 0.32 -13.28 12.13
C ALA A 178 -0.42 -12.72 10.91
N LEU A 179 -1.01 -11.53 11.00
CA LEU A 179 -1.67 -10.86 9.87
C LEU A 179 -0.70 -10.53 8.73
N ILE A 180 0.54 -10.18 9.02
CA ILE A 180 1.58 -9.97 8.01
C ILE A 180 1.86 -11.27 7.27
N ALA A 181 2.06 -12.37 8.01
CA ALA A 181 2.32 -13.69 7.42
C ALA A 181 1.14 -14.19 6.56
N GLU A 182 -0.10 -14.00 7.04
CA GLU A 182 -1.32 -14.27 6.27
C GLU A 182 -1.37 -13.46 4.99
N GLY A 183 -1.06 -12.15 5.08
CA GLY A 183 -1.06 -11.26 3.93
C GLY A 183 -0.06 -11.67 2.86
N GLU A 184 1.16 -12.04 3.25
CA GLU A 184 2.17 -12.53 2.31
C GLU A 184 1.75 -13.86 1.64
N ALA A 185 1.12 -14.77 2.39
CA ALA A 185 0.61 -16.01 1.84
C ALA A 185 -0.56 -15.76 0.87
N GLY A 186 -1.47 -14.87 1.25
CA GLY A 186 -2.61 -14.49 0.44
C GLY A 186 -2.21 -13.81 -0.88
N TRP A 187 -1.24 -12.92 -0.85
CA TRP A 187 -0.70 -12.30 -2.06
C TRP A 187 -0.09 -13.33 -3.01
N ARG A 188 0.75 -14.26 -2.50
CA ARG A 188 1.32 -15.34 -3.32
C ARG A 188 0.25 -16.18 -4.00
N GLN A 189 -0.81 -16.53 -3.27
CA GLN A 189 -1.96 -17.26 -3.83
C GLN A 189 -2.63 -16.46 -4.94
N LEU A 190 -2.92 -15.17 -4.71
CA LEU A 190 -3.58 -14.31 -5.69
C LEU A 190 -2.73 -14.12 -6.96
N TYR A 191 -1.41 -13.98 -6.84
CA TYR A 191 -0.53 -13.91 -8.01
C TYR A 191 -0.60 -15.18 -8.85
N SER A 192 -0.64 -16.34 -8.19
CA SER A 192 -0.81 -17.64 -8.87
C SER A 192 -2.16 -17.71 -9.60
N GLU A 193 -3.24 -17.27 -8.98
CA GLU A 193 -4.57 -17.23 -9.60
C GLU A 193 -4.64 -16.25 -10.79
N LEU A 194 -3.95 -15.13 -10.68
CA LEU A 194 -3.81 -14.16 -11.76
C LEU A 194 -2.83 -14.61 -12.86
N GLY A 195 -2.02 -15.66 -12.63
CA GLY A 195 -0.95 -16.06 -13.56
C GLY A 195 0.12 -14.98 -13.73
N LEU A 196 0.37 -14.17 -12.68
CA LEU A 196 1.32 -13.06 -12.70
C LEU A 196 2.57 -13.39 -11.88
N THR A 197 3.72 -12.95 -12.38
CA THR A 197 4.98 -12.97 -11.63
C THR A 197 5.24 -11.57 -11.10
N PRO A 198 5.24 -11.35 -9.76
CA PRO A 198 5.49 -10.04 -9.18
C PRO A 198 6.96 -9.64 -9.29
N TYR A 199 7.22 -8.35 -9.42
CA TYR A 199 8.54 -7.80 -9.10
C TYR A 199 8.66 -7.69 -7.58
N GLN A 200 9.65 -8.37 -7.01
CA GLN A 200 9.88 -8.40 -5.57
C GLN A 200 10.67 -7.17 -5.12
N VAL A 201 10.11 -6.43 -4.16
CA VAL A 201 10.79 -5.34 -3.48
C VAL A 201 10.93 -5.69 -2.00
N VAL A 202 12.15 -5.66 -1.50
CA VAL A 202 12.45 -5.90 -0.09
C VAL A 202 12.78 -4.57 0.58
N TYR A 203 12.08 -4.26 1.67
CA TYR A 203 12.21 -2.98 2.38
C TYR A 203 13.66 -2.64 2.75
N GLU A 204 14.41 -3.63 3.24
CA GLU A 204 15.79 -3.43 3.68
C GLU A 204 16.72 -3.04 2.52
N GLU A 205 16.43 -3.49 1.32
CA GLU A 205 17.14 -3.09 0.09
C GLU A 205 16.68 -1.70 -0.37
N LEU A 206 15.36 -1.51 -0.49
CA LEU A 206 14.76 -0.24 -0.87
C LEU A 206 15.20 0.92 0.04
N SER A 207 15.34 0.68 1.35
CA SER A 207 15.69 1.70 2.34
C SER A 207 17.20 1.91 2.51
N SER A 208 18.03 1.17 1.80
CA SER A 208 19.50 1.34 1.82
C SER A 208 19.92 2.50 0.90
N PRO A 209 21.02 3.20 1.20
CA PRO A 209 21.48 4.31 0.38
C PRO A 209 21.64 3.97 -1.10
N ASP A 210 22.25 2.82 -1.40
CA ASP A 210 22.54 2.40 -2.78
C ASP A 210 21.37 1.64 -3.41
N GLY A 211 20.46 1.05 -2.61
CA GLY A 211 19.36 0.22 -3.09
C GLY A 211 18.14 0.99 -3.54
N TYR A 212 17.95 2.22 -3.08
CA TYR A 212 16.76 3.00 -3.40
C TYR A 212 16.61 3.24 -4.90
N GLU A 213 17.61 3.87 -5.53
CA GLU A 213 17.58 4.14 -6.97
C GLU A 213 17.52 2.85 -7.78
N GLN A 214 18.32 1.85 -7.41
CA GLN A 214 18.31 0.55 -8.07
C GLN A 214 16.94 -0.11 -8.04
N THR A 215 16.25 -0.08 -6.89
CA THR A 215 14.91 -0.64 -6.74
C THR A 215 13.90 0.11 -7.62
N ILE A 216 13.89 1.45 -7.61
CA ILE A 216 13.00 2.24 -8.47
C ILE A 216 13.23 1.90 -9.95
N ARG A 217 14.48 1.87 -10.42
CA ARG A 217 14.81 1.51 -11.81
C ARG A 217 14.40 0.08 -12.15
N GLY A 218 14.56 -0.86 -11.23
CA GLY A 218 14.11 -2.24 -11.42
C GLY A 218 12.59 -2.34 -11.57
N VAL A 219 11.83 -1.61 -10.75
CA VAL A 219 10.37 -1.52 -10.90
C VAL A 219 10.00 -0.88 -12.24
N LEU A 220 10.64 0.23 -12.62
CA LEU A 220 10.40 0.86 -13.92
C LEU A 220 10.62 -0.13 -15.08
N ALA A 221 11.71 -0.89 -15.05
CA ALA A 221 11.98 -1.91 -16.06
C ALA A 221 10.87 -2.99 -16.09
N HIS A 222 10.44 -3.48 -14.91
CA HIS A 222 9.33 -4.43 -14.81
C HIS A 222 8.03 -3.85 -15.38
N LEU A 223 7.78 -2.56 -15.24
CA LEU A 223 6.61 -1.86 -15.80
C LEU A 223 6.74 -1.58 -17.31
N GLY A 224 7.82 -1.98 -17.96
CA GLY A 224 8.07 -1.70 -19.36
C GLY A 224 8.57 -0.27 -19.64
N LEU A 225 9.13 0.37 -18.63
CA LEU A 225 9.66 1.74 -18.66
C LEU A 225 11.21 1.75 -18.54
N ALA A 226 11.88 0.69 -19.03
CA ALA A 226 13.33 0.55 -18.93
C ALA A 226 14.08 1.70 -19.65
N ASP A 227 13.45 2.32 -20.63
CA ASP A 227 14.04 3.44 -21.40
C ASP A 227 14.02 4.78 -20.64
N TYR A 228 13.46 4.82 -19.45
CA TYR A 228 13.46 6.03 -18.63
C TYR A 228 14.87 6.37 -18.16
N GLN A 229 15.43 7.46 -18.67
CA GLN A 229 16.77 7.96 -18.34
C GLN A 229 16.76 9.20 -17.43
N GLY A 230 15.55 9.61 -16.95
CA GLY A 230 15.42 10.72 -16.04
C GLY A 230 16.04 10.44 -14.66
N PRO A 231 16.24 11.46 -13.83
CA PRO A 231 16.75 11.29 -12.48
C PRO A 231 15.72 10.56 -11.61
N ILE A 232 16.22 9.77 -10.65
CA ILE A 232 15.38 9.27 -9.56
C ILE A 232 15.50 10.27 -8.42
N PRO A 233 14.42 10.98 -8.07
CA PRO A 233 14.44 11.95 -6.98
C PRO A 233 14.77 11.29 -5.64
N ALA A 234 15.43 12.03 -4.75
CA ALA A 234 15.77 11.54 -3.42
C ALA A 234 14.52 11.11 -2.63
N PRO A 235 14.64 10.18 -1.67
CA PRO A 235 13.54 9.76 -0.81
C PRO A 235 12.81 10.94 -0.16
N GLN A 236 11.48 10.94 -0.25
CA GLN A 236 10.62 12.01 0.30
C GLN A 236 10.00 11.64 1.66
N THR A 237 10.42 10.52 2.23
CA THR A 237 9.96 10.06 3.55
C THR A 237 11.15 9.82 4.47
N ARG A 238 10.93 10.03 5.79
CA ARG A 238 11.90 9.70 6.82
C ARG A 238 11.63 8.33 7.43
N ARG A 239 12.69 7.71 7.93
CA ARG A 239 12.56 6.47 8.70
C ARG A 239 11.91 6.79 10.04
N GLN A 240 10.77 6.17 10.35
CA GLN A 240 10.03 6.38 11.61
C GLN A 240 10.50 5.49 12.76
N SER A 241 11.42 4.54 12.52
CA SER A 241 11.97 3.69 13.58
C SER A 241 12.83 4.51 14.53
N ASN A 242 12.59 4.35 15.82
CA ASN A 242 13.30 5.04 16.91
C ASN A 242 13.55 4.07 18.08
N ASP A 243 14.11 4.59 19.18
CA ASP A 243 14.45 3.82 20.38
C ASP A 243 13.27 3.07 20.98
N LEU A 244 12.04 3.60 20.86
CA LEU A 244 10.83 2.94 21.33
C LEU A 244 10.54 1.66 20.52
N ASN A 245 10.72 1.71 19.20
CA ASN A 245 10.56 0.52 18.36
C ASN A 245 11.59 -0.56 18.73
N GLU A 246 12.83 -0.17 18.98
CA GLU A 246 13.89 -1.10 19.40
C GLU A 246 13.56 -1.72 20.76
N ALA A 247 13.13 -0.91 21.75
CA ALA A 247 12.73 -1.39 23.06
C ALA A 247 11.55 -2.41 22.98
N TRP A 248 10.52 -2.10 22.18
CA TRP A 248 9.39 -3.01 22.01
C TRP A 248 9.78 -4.29 21.28
N THR A 249 10.66 -4.22 20.28
CA THR A 249 11.18 -5.38 19.58
C THR A 249 11.92 -6.30 20.55
N ALA A 250 12.80 -5.75 21.37
CA ALA A 250 13.55 -6.51 22.38
C ALA A 250 12.61 -7.16 23.40
N ALA A 251 11.63 -6.41 23.94
CA ALA A 251 10.64 -6.91 24.88
C ALA A 251 9.82 -8.06 24.27
N TYR A 252 9.33 -7.89 23.04
CA TYR A 252 8.54 -8.89 22.35
C TYR A 252 9.31 -10.21 22.13
N LEU A 253 10.59 -10.11 21.72
CA LEU A 253 11.43 -11.29 21.52
C LEU A 253 11.73 -12.00 22.85
N ALA A 254 11.92 -11.28 23.96
CA ALA A 254 12.12 -11.83 25.29
C ALA A 254 10.85 -12.56 25.79
N ASP A 255 9.68 -11.91 25.68
CA ASP A 255 8.41 -12.50 26.10
C ASP A 255 8.07 -13.75 25.28
N ARG A 256 8.31 -13.72 23.95
CA ARG A 256 8.10 -14.87 23.07
C ARG A 256 8.99 -16.07 23.42
N ALA A 257 10.20 -15.83 23.90
CA ALA A 257 11.11 -16.90 24.30
C ALA A 257 10.77 -17.52 25.67
N SER A 258 9.98 -16.82 26.49
CA SER A 258 9.56 -17.25 27.83
C SER A 258 8.19 -17.94 27.86
N ARG A 259 7.44 -17.92 26.78
CA ARG A 259 6.12 -18.56 26.60
C ARG A 259 6.22 -19.93 25.94
#